data_20f5765d90195e8fb88a9c9f62165954
#
_entry.id   20f5765d90195e8fb88a9c9f62165954
#
_cell.length_a   1.000
_cell.length_b   1.000
_cell.length_c   1.000
_cell.angle_alpha   90.00
_cell.angle_beta   90.00
_cell.angle_gamma   90.00
#
_symmetry.space_group_name_H-M   'P 1'
#
loop_
_entity.id
_entity.type
_entity.pdbx_description
1 polymer ?
#
loop_
_entity_poly.entity_id
_entity_poly.type
_entity_poly.pdbx_seq_one_letter_code
_entity_poly.pdbx_strand_id
1 'polypeptide(L)'
;MVKERTVFEKYRSERSAELVLACLASRHSVSAVLYDTALERRFARAVTFGITLTNENAVEVVSALIVRLLREGAVSGNAVKRLGFAAPADITMAVEELLSPSDIFLPPDTEITILPMLSGGAGGDFTAVLAAAIQQEGRVIAADVTGSLRMAAVSGDKMMFAEIPLKGGLDGTALESGMPLESGAIELLDREKDGTICYSVAGDGDGMGISAAAAVNAVRVMLDAGALDSDGIMTDRDLFYIGEDFYISQADVRAVQSDKASIRAGLELFGETASELGSFGRMVVSGEAFGSERGAAVMAGLGAV
;
A
#
# COMPACT_ATOMS: atom_id res chain seq x y z
N MET A 1 3.83 18.21 -10.30
CA MET A 1 3.25 18.37 -8.95
C MET A 1 1.83 17.82 -9.03
N VAL A 2 1.60 16.64 -8.49
CA VAL A 2 0.27 15.99 -8.49
C VAL A 2 -0.65 16.87 -7.64
N LYS A 3 -1.80 17.24 -8.18
CA LYS A 3 -2.82 17.98 -7.40
C LYS A 3 -3.53 17.00 -6.48
N GLU A 4 -3.79 17.41 -5.26
CA GLU A 4 -4.64 16.69 -4.32
C GLU A 4 -5.94 16.24 -4.99
N ARG A 5 -6.25 14.97 -4.88
CA ARG A 5 -7.46 14.35 -5.42
C ARG A 5 -8.05 13.39 -4.41
N THR A 6 -9.36 13.29 -4.41
CA THR A 6 -10.08 12.30 -3.62
C THR A 6 -10.95 11.46 -4.54
N VAL A 7 -10.74 10.14 -4.51
CA VAL A 7 -11.53 9.15 -5.24
C VAL A 7 -12.48 8.46 -4.27
N PHE A 8 -13.72 8.26 -4.69
CA PHE A 8 -14.74 7.53 -3.96
C PHE A 8 -15.20 6.32 -4.76
N GLU A 9 -15.27 5.17 -4.12
CA GLU A 9 -15.76 3.91 -4.69
C GLU A 9 -16.86 3.33 -3.81
N LYS A 10 -18.00 2.99 -4.41
CA LYS A 10 -19.10 2.30 -3.75
C LYS A 10 -19.25 0.89 -4.33
N TYR A 11 -18.95 -0.10 -3.51
CA TYR A 11 -19.00 -1.49 -3.95
C TYR A 11 -20.41 -2.09 -3.90
N ARG A 12 -21.26 -1.58 -3.01
CA ARG A 12 -22.61 -2.11 -2.78
C ARG A 12 -23.61 -1.00 -2.43
N SER A 13 -24.87 -1.19 -2.81
CA SER A 13 -25.99 -0.34 -2.41
C SER A 13 -26.63 -0.81 -1.10
N GLU A 14 -26.59 -2.13 -0.84
CA GLU A 14 -27.16 -2.75 0.36
C GLU A 14 -26.09 -2.81 1.46
N ARG A 15 -26.51 -2.53 2.68
CA ARG A 15 -25.68 -2.57 3.89
C ARG A 15 -26.49 -3.08 5.09
N SER A 16 -25.80 -3.62 6.07
CA SER A 16 -26.35 -3.87 7.40
C SER A 16 -26.42 -2.56 8.23
N ALA A 17 -26.95 -2.66 9.42
CA ALA A 17 -26.96 -1.54 10.38
C ALA A 17 -25.63 -1.37 11.12
N GLU A 18 -24.68 -2.29 10.93
CA GLU A 18 -23.41 -2.33 11.66
C GLU A 18 -22.23 -2.18 10.70
N LEU A 19 -21.64 -0.99 10.69
CA LEU A 19 -20.46 -0.69 9.92
C LEU A 19 -19.26 -0.40 10.82
N VAL A 20 -18.11 -0.84 10.38
CA VAL A 20 -16.81 -0.43 10.91
C VAL A 20 -16.14 0.48 9.90
N LEU A 21 -15.61 1.58 10.38
CA LEU A 21 -14.79 2.50 9.60
C LEU A 21 -13.33 2.17 9.88
N ALA A 22 -12.56 1.87 8.85
CA ALA A 22 -11.11 1.72 8.94
C ALA A 22 -10.44 2.84 8.14
N CYS A 23 -9.48 3.50 8.75
CA CYS A 23 -8.69 4.56 8.13
C CYS A 23 -7.21 4.20 8.18
N LEU A 24 -6.56 4.26 7.02
CA LEU A 24 -5.13 4.06 6.89
C LEU A 24 -4.51 5.32 6.27
N ALA A 25 -3.58 5.92 6.97
CA ALA A 25 -2.82 7.05 6.50
C ALA A 25 -1.38 6.65 6.16
N SER A 26 -0.87 7.18 5.07
CA SER A 26 0.55 7.18 4.70
C SER A 26 1.03 8.62 4.55
N ARG A 27 2.31 8.82 4.20
CA ARG A 27 2.85 10.18 3.98
C ARG A 27 2.21 10.92 2.80
N HIS A 28 1.67 10.19 1.83
CA HIS A 28 1.21 10.75 0.56
C HIS A 28 -0.25 10.44 0.25
N SER A 29 -0.90 9.66 1.10
CA SER A 29 -2.30 9.31 0.92
C SER A 29 -3.00 8.99 2.25
N VAL A 30 -4.33 9.16 2.26
CA VAL A 30 -5.20 8.66 3.32
C VAL A 30 -6.30 7.85 2.66
N SER A 31 -6.53 6.66 3.15
CA SER A 31 -7.59 5.77 2.70
C SER A 31 -8.57 5.50 3.85
N ALA A 32 -9.85 5.61 3.58
CA ALA A 32 -10.90 5.25 4.54
C ALA A 32 -11.87 4.24 3.89
N VAL A 33 -12.24 3.20 4.63
CA VAL A 33 -13.08 2.10 4.16
C VAL A 33 -14.21 1.88 5.15
N LEU A 34 -15.44 1.84 4.66
CA LEU A 34 -16.60 1.33 5.39
C LEU A 34 -16.73 -0.18 5.13
N TYR A 35 -16.63 -0.96 6.18
CA TYR A 35 -16.77 -2.41 6.16
C TYR A 35 -18.05 -2.82 6.87
N ASP A 36 -18.85 -3.66 6.21
CA ASP A 36 -20.05 -4.24 6.75
C ASP A 36 -19.69 -5.55 7.44
N THR A 37 -19.76 -5.56 8.77
CA THR A 37 -19.34 -6.72 9.57
C THR A 37 -20.33 -7.87 9.51
N ALA A 38 -21.62 -7.59 9.33
CA ALA A 38 -22.65 -8.63 9.24
C ALA A 38 -22.63 -9.34 7.87
N LEU A 39 -22.25 -8.62 6.83
CA LEU A 39 -22.14 -9.15 5.47
C LEU A 39 -20.69 -9.49 5.07
N GLU A 40 -19.74 -9.30 6.00
CA GLU A 40 -18.31 -9.60 5.82
C GLU A 40 -17.70 -9.02 4.54
N ARG A 41 -18.04 -7.76 4.19
CA ARG A 41 -17.63 -7.17 2.92
C ARG A 41 -17.42 -5.66 2.99
N ARG A 42 -16.60 -5.15 2.07
CA ARG A 42 -16.45 -3.70 1.87
C ARG A 42 -17.75 -3.11 1.31
N PHE A 43 -18.20 -2.01 1.92
CA PHE A 43 -19.35 -1.26 1.47
C PHE A 43 -18.96 -0.07 0.58
N ALA A 44 -18.05 0.78 1.06
CA ALA A 44 -17.52 1.92 0.32
C ALA A 44 -16.09 2.23 0.75
N ARG A 45 -15.37 2.92 -0.11
CA ARG A 45 -14.00 3.40 0.12
C ARG A 45 -13.85 4.81 -0.41
N ALA A 46 -13.07 5.63 0.29
CA ALA A 46 -12.56 6.89 -0.23
C ALA A 46 -11.05 6.96 -0.01
N VAL A 47 -10.34 7.56 -0.95
CA VAL A 47 -8.88 7.75 -0.86
C VAL A 47 -8.56 9.16 -1.30
N THR A 48 -7.78 9.87 -0.50
CA THR A 48 -7.18 11.17 -0.88
C THR A 48 -5.70 10.97 -1.17
N PHE A 49 -5.26 11.49 -2.30
CA PHE A 49 -3.90 11.38 -2.82
C PHE A 49 -3.30 12.75 -3.14
N GLY A 50 -2.01 12.76 -3.46
CA GLY A 50 -1.29 13.95 -3.88
C GLY A 50 -1.08 14.95 -2.74
N ILE A 51 -1.21 14.48 -1.51
CA ILE A 51 -0.99 15.23 -0.28
C ILE A 51 0.41 14.95 0.28
N THR A 52 0.91 15.86 1.10
CA THR A 52 1.98 15.55 2.05
C THR A 52 1.36 15.61 3.44
N LEU A 53 1.16 14.43 4.03
CA LEU A 53 0.58 14.32 5.36
C LEU A 53 1.65 14.59 6.42
N THR A 54 1.33 15.50 7.33
CA THR A 54 2.16 15.89 8.48
C THR A 54 1.32 15.82 9.75
N ASN A 55 1.96 15.87 10.92
CA ASN A 55 1.25 15.96 12.19
C ASN A 55 0.35 17.22 12.29
N GLU A 56 0.67 18.29 11.56
CA GLU A 56 -0.08 19.55 11.58
C GLU A 56 -1.40 19.48 10.79
N ASN A 57 -1.43 18.74 9.66
CA ASN A 57 -2.60 18.65 8.79
C ASN A 57 -3.35 17.31 8.86
N ALA A 58 -2.82 16.33 9.58
CA ALA A 58 -3.34 14.97 9.58
C ALA A 58 -4.81 14.90 10.01
N VAL A 59 -5.17 15.58 11.10
CA VAL A 59 -6.54 15.56 11.63
C VAL A 59 -7.53 16.16 10.64
N GLU A 60 -7.18 17.29 10.02
CA GLU A 60 -8.03 17.94 9.02
C GLU A 60 -8.26 17.05 7.80
N VAL A 61 -7.18 16.48 7.24
CA VAL A 61 -7.26 15.63 6.05
C VAL A 61 -8.04 14.34 6.34
N VAL A 62 -7.76 13.68 7.47
CA VAL A 62 -8.47 12.47 7.90
C VAL A 62 -9.95 12.75 8.11
N SER A 63 -10.27 13.83 8.82
CA SER A 63 -11.67 14.23 9.09
C SER A 63 -12.42 14.53 7.80
N ALA A 64 -11.82 15.31 6.89
CA ALA A 64 -12.42 15.63 5.60
C ALA A 64 -12.70 14.37 4.76
N LEU A 65 -11.78 13.41 4.76
CA LEU A 65 -11.96 12.15 4.03
C LEU A 65 -13.08 11.31 4.62
N ILE A 66 -13.15 11.16 5.94
CA ILE A 66 -14.20 10.40 6.62
C ILE A 66 -15.58 11.02 6.37
N VAL A 67 -15.69 12.34 6.52
CA VAL A 67 -16.94 13.07 6.25
C VAL A 67 -17.39 12.88 4.81
N ARG A 68 -16.46 12.93 3.86
CA ARG A 68 -16.73 12.69 2.44
C ARG A 68 -17.19 11.26 2.21
N LEU A 69 -16.53 10.27 2.79
CA LEU A 69 -16.90 8.86 2.67
C LEU A 69 -18.32 8.59 3.17
N LEU A 70 -18.68 9.15 4.33
CA LEU A 70 -20.03 9.01 4.89
C LEU A 70 -21.09 9.67 4.00
N ARG A 71 -20.81 10.88 3.53
CA ARG A 71 -21.72 11.64 2.67
C ARG A 71 -21.96 10.95 1.33
N GLU A 72 -20.91 10.62 0.60
CA GLU A 72 -21.00 9.99 -0.72
C GLU A 72 -21.50 8.54 -0.62
N GLY A 73 -21.17 7.83 0.46
CA GLY A 73 -21.75 6.52 0.77
C GLY A 73 -23.22 6.57 1.18
N ALA A 74 -23.79 7.75 1.43
CA ALA A 74 -25.12 7.94 2.01
C ALA A 74 -25.28 7.16 3.33
N VAL A 75 -24.26 7.25 4.19
CA VAL A 75 -24.20 6.58 5.49
C VAL A 75 -24.40 7.59 6.60
N SER A 76 -25.36 7.31 7.50
CA SER A 76 -25.43 8.03 8.76
C SER A 76 -24.29 7.61 9.68
N GLY A 77 -23.66 8.57 10.36
CA GLY A 77 -22.63 8.26 11.36
C GLY A 77 -23.09 7.26 12.42
N ASN A 78 -24.38 7.26 12.77
CA ASN A 78 -24.96 6.32 13.73
C ASN A 78 -24.86 4.83 13.32
N ALA A 79 -24.64 4.55 12.03
CA ALA A 79 -24.41 3.19 11.56
C ALA A 79 -22.96 2.74 11.77
N VAL A 80 -22.04 3.65 12.05
CA VAL A 80 -20.64 3.35 12.34
C VAL A 80 -20.49 3.08 13.83
N LYS A 81 -20.08 1.87 14.19
CA LYS A 81 -19.92 1.44 15.58
C LYS A 81 -18.50 1.59 16.08
N ARG A 82 -17.53 1.45 15.18
CA ARG A 82 -16.11 1.52 15.51
C ARG A 82 -15.36 2.24 14.42
N LEU A 83 -14.30 2.95 14.81
CA LEU A 83 -13.30 3.53 13.94
C LEU A 83 -11.93 2.91 14.29
N GLY A 84 -11.30 2.23 13.34
CA GLY A 84 -9.90 1.83 13.41
C GLY A 84 -9.05 2.83 12.64
N PHE A 85 -7.96 3.30 13.23
CA PHE A 85 -7.00 4.20 12.61
C PHE A 85 -5.58 3.66 12.67
N ALA A 86 -4.86 3.72 11.55
CA ALA A 86 -3.48 3.31 11.42
C ALA A 86 -2.69 4.35 10.61
N ALA A 87 -1.50 4.71 11.08
CA ALA A 87 -0.67 5.73 10.44
C ALA A 87 0.81 5.60 10.86
N PRO A 88 1.74 6.30 10.18
CA PRO A 88 3.09 6.55 10.68
C PRO A 88 3.08 7.18 12.08
N ALA A 89 4.16 6.96 12.83
CA ALA A 89 4.25 7.25 14.26
C ALA A 89 3.85 8.68 14.66
N ASP A 90 4.41 9.68 13.98
CA ASP A 90 4.17 11.10 14.26
C ASP A 90 2.72 11.52 13.94
N ILE A 91 2.13 10.94 12.90
CA ILE A 91 0.73 11.16 12.53
C ILE A 91 -0.21 10.48 13.52
N THR A 92 0.12 9.27 13.98
CA THR A 92 -0.65 8.54 15.01
C THR A 92 -0.78 9.39 16.27
N MET A 93 0.32 9.97 16.75
CA MET A 93 0.31 10.82 17.95
C MET A 93 -0.61 12.05 17.77
N ALA A 94 -0.54 12.72 16.63
CA ALA A 94 -1.38 13.89 16.37
C ALA A 94 -2.88 13.54 16.31
N VAL A 95 -3.22 12.40 15.69
CA VAL A 95 -4.61 11.95 15.60
C VAL A 95 -5.14 11.48 16.95
N GLU A 96 -4.34 10.77 17.74
CA GLU A 96 -4.72 10.31 19.07
C GLU A 96 -5.03 11.49 20.01
N GLU A 97 -4.27 12.57 19.92
CA GLU A 97 -4.43 13.74 20.78
C GLU A 97 -5.62 14.64 20.36
N LEU A 98 -5.89 14.75 19.06
CA LEU A 98 -6.74 15.79 18.51
C LEU A 98 -8.03 15.29 17.85
N LEU A 99 -8.14 14.02 17.45
CA LEU A 99 -9.33 13.51 16.76
C LEU A 99 -10.45 13.16 17.74
N SER A 100 -11.61 13.82 17.57
CA SER A 100 -12.83 13.51 18.30
C SER A 100 -13.89 12.88 17.37
N PRO A 101 -14.67 11.87 17.80
CA PRO A 101 -15.79 11.34 17.02
C PRO A 101 -16.75 12.41 16.52
N SER A 102 -17.00 13.45 17.34
CA SER A 102 -17.90 14.54 17.01
C SER A 102 -17.44 15.37 15.82
N ASP A 103 -16.13 15.52 15.64
CA ASP A 103 -15.55 16.30 14.54
C ASP A 103 -15.73 15.63 13.17
N ILE A 104 -15.98 14.32 13.18
CA ILE A 104 -16.20 13.50 11.98
C ILE A 104 -17.62 12.96 11.86
N PHE A 105 -18.57 13.61 12.54
CA PHE A 105 -20.00 13.27 12.53
C PHE A 105 -20.32 11.83 12.96
N LEU A 106 -19.50 11.25 13.81
CA LEU A 106 -19.77 9.98 14.47
C LEU A 106 -20.41 10.24 15.87
N PRO A 107 -21.18 9.27 16.41
CA PRO A 107 -21.67 9.35 17.77
C PRO A 107 -20.52 9.56 18.78
N PRO A 108 -20.72 10.33 19.84
CA PRO A 108 -19.70 10.56 20.86
C PRO A 108 -19.19 9.28 21.55
N ASP A 109 -20.01 8.25 21.55
CA ASP A 109 -19.75 6.92 22.10
C ASP A 109 -19.14 5.93 21.08
N THR A 110 -18.80 6.40 19.89
CA THR A 110 -18.10 5.56 18.91
C THR A 110 -16.73 5.15 19.45
N GLU A 111 -16.49 3.86 19.49
CA GLU A 111 -15.19 3.32 19.90
C GLU A 111 -14.13 3.66 18.84
N ILE A 112 -13.11 4.44 19.23
CA ILE A 112 -11.95 4.73 18.40
C ILE A 112 -10.80 3.86 18.87
N THR A 113 -10.29 3.02 17.98
CA THR A 113 -9.08 2.23 18.18
C THR A 113 -7.98 2.78 17.30
N ILE A 114 -6.99 3.42 17.91
CA ILE A 114 -5.78 3.84 17.21
C ILE A 114 -4.73 2.75 17.39
N LEU A 115 -4.21 2.23 16.27
CA LEU A 115 -3.20 1.18 16.34
C LEU A 115 -1.88 1.77 16.84
N PRO A 116 -1.32 1.21 17.92
CA PRO A 116 -0.15 1.77 18.56
C PRO A 116 1.11 1.59 17.69
N MET A 117 2.09 2.42 17.96
CA MET A 117 3.44 2.21 17.46
C MET A 117 4.05 0.96 18.10
N LEU A 118 4.83 0.21 17.32
CA LEU A 118 5.65 -0.87 17.87
C LEU A 118 6.89 -0.33 18.60
N SER A 119 7.35 -1.06 19.60
CA SER A 119 8.64 -0.79 20.22
C SER A 119 9.75 -0.97 19.18
N GLY A 120 10.32 0.11 18.71
CA GLY A 120 11.28 0.12 17.59
C GLY A 120 10.97 1.21 16.56
N GLY A 121 9.84 1.93 16.74
CA GLY A 121 9.50 3.11 15.94
C GLY A 121 8.65 2.86 14.70
N ALA A 122 8.23 1.61 14.44
CA ALA A 122 7.28 1.35 13.37
C ALA A 122 5.89 1.90 13.72
N GLY A 123 5.28 2.62 12.80
CA GLY A 123 3.97 3.25 13.00
C GLY A 123 2.82 2.27 13.06
N GLY A 124 1.64 2.78 13.37
CA GLY A 124 0.41 2.00 13.42
C GLY A 124 0.02 1.38 12.06
N ASP A 125 0.51 1.93 10.96
CA ASP A 125 0.36 1.37 9.61
C ASP A 125 0.96 -0.04 9.54
N PHE A 126 2.19 -0.23 10.03
CA PHE A 126 2.79 -1.57 10.10
C PHE A 126 2.14 -2.44 11.19
N THR A 127 1.68 -1.85 12.28
CA THR A 127 0.92 -2.58 13.31
C THR A 127 -0.35 -3.20 12.72
N ALA A 128 -1.01 -2.55 11.75
CA ALA A 128 -2.16 -3.12 11.05
C ALA A 128 -1.80 -4.37 10.25
N VAL A 129 -0.65 -4.37 9.56
CA VAL A 129 -0.14 -5.54 8.84
C VAL A 129 0.18 -6.68 9.79
N LEU A 130 0.83 -6.37 10.90
CA LEU A 130 1.17 -7.34 11.95
C LEU A 130 -0.08 -7.93 12.59
N ALA A 131 -1.09 -7.10 12.91
CA ALA A 131 -2.35 -7.56 13.48
C ALA A 131 -3.09 -8.50 12.51
N ALA A 132 -3.10 -8.19 11.22
CA ALA A 132 -3.67 -9.07 10.19
C ALA A 132 -2.90 -10.39 10.09
N ALA A 133 -1.59 -10.36 10.22
CA ALA A 133 -0.74 -11.55 10.19
C ALA A 133 -0.97 -12.46 11.40
N ILE A 134 -1.09 -11.89 12.61
CA ILE A 134 -1.31 -12.66 13.85
C ILE A 134 -2.65 -13.40 13.85
N GLN A 135 -3.66 -12.87 13.14
CA GLN A 135 -4.96 -13.54 13.00
C GLN A 135 -4.94 -14.79 12.10
N GLN A 136 -3.86 -14.98 11.34
CA GLN A 136 -3.72 -16.19 10.53
C GLN A 136 -3.35 -17.40 11.40
N GLU A 137 -3.78 -18.58 10.99
CA GLU A 137 -3.40 -19.81 11.68
C GLU A 137 -1.89 -20.06 11.57
N GLY A 138 -1.27 -20.39 12.71
CA GLY A 138 0.15 -20.70 12.81
C GLY A 138 1.01 -19.50 13.12
N ARG A 139 2.34 -19.68 13.05
CA ARG A 139 3.33 -18.63 13.22
C ARG A 139 3.58 -17.94 11.89
N VAL A 140 3.44 -16.62 11.88
CA VAL A 140 3.47 -15.80 10.67
C VAL A 140 4.54 -14.72 10.79
N ILE A 141 5.26 -14.46 9.72
CA ILE A 141 6.07 -13.25 9.54
C ILE A 141 5.20 -12.22 8.83
N ALA A 142 5.11 -11.02 9.39
CA ALA A 142 4.53 -9.87 8.72
C ALA A 142 5.65 -9.11 8.00
N ALA A 143 5.45 -8.73 6.76
CA ALA A 143 6.35 -7.90 5.98
C ALA A 143 5.57 -6.79 5.27
N ASP A 144 6.10 -5.57 5.27
CA ASP A 144 5.55 -4.43 4.58
C ASP A 144 6.61 -3.74 3.74
N VAL A 145 6.26 -3.48 2.47
CA VAL A 145 7.18 -2.93 1.47
C VAL A 145 6.63 -1.58 0.99
N THR A 146 7.07 -0.52 1.67
CA THR A 146 6.70 0.87 1.37
C THR A 146 7.86 1.78 1.72
N GLY A 147 8.67 2.23 0.77
CA GLY A 147 9.87 3.05 1.03
C GLY A 147 10.94 2.37 1.88
N SER A 148 10.56 1.42 2.73
CA SER A 148 11.41 0.48 3.47
C SER A 148 10.78 -0.91 3.47
N LEU A 149 11.59 -1.93 3.72
CA LEU A 149 11.13 -3.28 4.07
C LEU A 149 11.07 -3.37 5.59
N ARG A 150 9.86 -3.41 6.15
CA ARG A 150 9.60 -3.61 7.58
C ARG A 150 9.13 -5.03 7.80
N MET A 151 9.70 -5.71 8.79
CA MET A 151 9.41 -7.11 9.07
C MET A 151 9.19 -7.33 10.56
N ALA A 152 8.22 -8.15 10.92
CA ALA A 152 8.03 -8.60 12.29
C ALA A 152 7.66 -10.07 12.36
N ALA A 153 8.16 -10.73 13.40
CA ALA A 153 7.82 -12.10 13.77
C ALA A 153 7.37 -12.11 15.23
N VAL A 154 6.25 -12.78 15.49
CA VAL A 154 5.68 -12.87 16.85
C VAL A 154 5.54 -14.33 17.28
N SER A 155 5.96 -14.63 18.49
CA SER A 155 5.79 -15.95 19.13
C SER A 155 5.51 -15.79 20.62
N GLY A 156 4.24 -15.92 21.00
CA GLY A 156 3.80 -15.66 22.37
C GLY A 156 3.98 -14.18 22.75
N ASP A 157 4.74 -13.92 23.81
CA ASP A 157 5.10 -12.60 24.32
C ASP A 157 6.36 -11.98 23.68
N LYS A 158 7.01 -12.72 22.77
CA LYS A 158 8.23 -12.30 22.10
C LYS A 158 7.93 -11.78 20.71
N MET A 159 8.54 -10.65 20.38
CA MET A 159 8.51 -10.05 19.05
C MET A 159 9.92 -9.72 18.60
N MET A 160 10.20 -9.99 17.34
CA MET A 160 11.37 -9.53 16.62
C MET A 160 10.91 -8.58 15.52
N PHE A 161 11.62 -7.46 15.36
CA PHE A 161 11.34 -6.45 14.34
C PHE A 161 12.63 -6.07 13.64
N ALA A 162 12.54 -5.82 12.33
CA ALA A 162 13.63 -5.28 11.54
C ALA A 162 13.09 -4.33 10.46
N GLU A 163 13.88 -3.34 10.11
CA GLU A 163 13.61 -2.41 9.01
C GLU A 163 14.85 -2.23 8.15
N ILE A 164 14.67 -2.26 6.84
CA ILE A 164 15.71 -2.09 5.83
C ILE A 164 15.24 -1.00 4.86
N PRO A 165 15.98 0.11 4.71
CA PRO A 165 15.62 1.15 3.75
C PRO A 165 15.72 0.62 2.32
N LEU A 166 14.74 0.94 1.48
CA LEU A 166 14.73 0.68 0.05
C LEU A 166 15.18 1.93 -0.71
N LYS A 167 15.43 1.78 -2.01
CA LYS A 167 15.95 2.85 -2.86
C LYS A 167 14.87 3.58 -3.67
N GLY A 168 13.60 3.23 -3.48
CA GLY A 168 12.48 3.91 -4.14
C GLY A 168 12.07 3.32 -5.49
N GLY A 169 12.61 2.17 -5.88
CA GLY A 169 12.16 1.46 -7.09
C GLY A 169 10.78 0.82 -6.94
N LEU A 170 10.42 0.45 -5.69
CA LEU A 170 9.16 -0.20 -5.36
C LEU A 170 8.16 0.69 -4.62
N ASP A 171 8.39 1.98 -4.55
CA ASP A 171 7.42 3.00 -4.15
C ASP A 171 7.26 4.10 -5.22
N GLY A 172 7.92 3.93 -6.37
CA GLY A 172 7.85 4.86 -7.49
C GLY A 172 8.72 6.11 -7.35
N THR A 173 9.32 6.37 -6.19
CA THR A 173 10.02 7.65 -5.93
C THR A 173 11.36 7.78 -6.64
N ALA A 174 12.01 6.66 -6.99
CA ALA A 174 13.28 6.65 -7.72
C ALA A 174 13.12 6.42 -9.23
N LEU A 175 11.91 6.30 -9.74
CA LEU A 175 11.65 6.13 -11.16
C LEU A 175 11.55 7.51 -11.85
N GLU A 176 12.08 7.65 -13.06
CA GLU A 176 12.05 8.91 -13.81
C GLU A 176 10.62 9.38 -14.11
N SER A 177 9.75 8.46 -14.51
CA SER A 177 8.32 8.71 -14.71
C SER A 177 7.46 8.21 -13.55
N GLY A 178 8.05 8.01 -12.37
CA GLY A 178 7.39 7.38 -11.24
C GLY A 178 6.41 8.28 -10.51
N MET A 179 5.37 7.66 -9.96
CA MET A 179 4.44 8.28 -9.03
C MET A 179 3.85 7.24 -8.07
N PRO A 180 3.37 7.65 -6.88
CA PRO A 180 2.59 6.75 -6.02
C PRO A 180 1.35 6.23 -6.72
N LEU A 181 0.83 5.06 -6.30
CA LEU A 181 -0.42 4.50 -6.84
C LEU A 181 -1.61 5.37 -6.44
N GLU A 182 -1.96 6.29 -7.30
CA GLU A 182 -3.05 7.24 -7.15
C GLU A 182 -3.77 7.46 -8.47
N SER A 183 -4.85 8.24 -8.47
CA SER A 183 -5.58 8.54 -9.71
C SER A 183 -4.68 9.18 -10.75
N GLY A 184 -4.59 8.57 -11.92
CA GLY A 184 -3.67 8.92 -13.00
C GLY A 184 -2.38 8.09 -13.01
N ALA A 185 -2.13 7.24 -12.00
CA ALA A 185 -1.01 6.32 -12.07
C ALA A 185 -1.29 5.17 -13.03
N ILE A 186 -0.33 4.86 -13.87
CA ILE A 186 -0.33 3.59 -14.60
C ILE A 186 -0.12 2.49 -13.56
N GLU A 187 -1.10 1.59 -13.42
CA GLU A 187 -1.10 0.55 -12.39
C GLU A 187 -0.74 -0.83 -12.93
N LEU A 188 -0.93 -1.04 -14.22
CA LEU A 188 -0.71 -2.32 -14.86
C LEU A 188 -0.28 -2.14 -16.30
N LEU A 189 0.69 -2.96 -16.74
CA LEU A 189 1.06 -3.12 -18.14
C LEU A 189 0.77 -4.54 -18.60
N ASP A 190 0.41 -4.66 -19.88
CA ASP A 190 0.33 -5.94 -20.56
C ASP A 190 0.88 -5.81 -21.98
N ARG A 191 1.26 -6.93 -22.54
CA ARG A 191 1.71 -7.03 -23.93
C ARG A 191 0.76 -7.91 -24.71
N GLU A 192 0.15 -7.34 -25.74
CA GLU A 192 -0.70 -8.09 -26.64
C GLU A 192 0.11 -9.03 -27.53
N LYS A 193 -0.61 -9.93 -28.22
CA LYS A 193 0.03 -10.93 -29.12
C LYS A 193 0.76 -10.31 -30.29
N ASP A 194 0.36 -9.14 -30.74
CA ASP A 194 1.00 -8.38 -31.81
C ASP A 194 2.22 -7.58 -31.35
N GLY A 195 2.50 -7.58 -30.05
CA GLY A 195 3.61 -6.86 -29.43
C GLY A 195 3.25 -5.48 -28.90
N THR A 196 2.03 -5.03 -29.06
CA THR A 196 1.53 -3.73 -28.55
C THR A 196 1.54 -3.75 -27.02
N ILE A 197 2.01 -2.66 -26.41
CA ILE A 197 1.95 -2.46 -24.96
C ILE A 197 0.65 -1.75 -24.62
N CYS A 198 -0.18 -2.40 -23.81
CA CYS A 198 -1.38 -1.84 -23.24
C CYS A 198 -1.16 -1.54 -21.76
N TYR A 199 -1.81 -0.51 -21.23
CA TYR A 199 -1.77 -0.20 -19.81
C TYR A 199 -3.13 0.23 -19.28
N SER A 200 -3.35 0.04 -18.00
CA SER A 200 -4.48 0.58 -17.26
C SER A 200 -4.02 1.70 -16.33
N VAL A 201 -4.92 2.66 -16.13
CA VAL A 201 -4.69 3.83 -15.28
C VAL A 201 -5.61 3.74 -14.07
N ALA A 202 -5.07 3.98 -12.88
CA ALA A 202 -5.83 4.04 -11.65
C ALA A 202 -6.80 5.23 -11.68
N GLY A 203 -8.07 4.99 -11.36
CA GLY A 203 -9.12 6.02 -11.39
C GLY A 203 -9.54 6.42 -12.81
N ASP A 204 -10.16 7.60 -12.92
CA ASP A 204 -10.65 8.13 -14.18
C ASP A 204 -9.67 9.18 -14.72
N GLY A 205 -9.29 9.07 -15.99
CA GLY A 205 -8.51 10.08 -16.72
C GLY A 205 -7.26 9.52 -17.41
N ASP A 206 -6.43 10.46 -17.88
CA ASP A 206 -5.20 10.14 -18.59
C ASP A 206 -4.08 9.71 -17.62
N GLY A 207 -3.14 8.91 -18.11
CA GLY A 207 -1.93 8.53 -17.38
C GLY A 207 -1.11 9.77 -17.02
N MET A 208 -0.54 9.78 -15.81
CA MET A 208 0.28 10.89 -15.27
C MET A 208 1.66 10.42 -14.82
N GLY A 209 1.85 9.13 -14.63
CA GLY A 209 3.09 8.52 -14.19
C GLY A 209 2.95 7.01 -13.97
N ILE A 210 4.03 6.37 -13.60
CA ILE A 210 4.15 4.91 -13.47
C ILE A 210 4.19 4.55 -11.99
N SER A 211 3.24 3.73 -11.52
CA SER A 211 3.27 3.21 -10.15
C SER A 211 4.37 2.15 -9.96
N ALA A 212 4.71 1.87 -8.72
CA ALA A 212 5.63 0.78 -8.39
C ALA A 212 5.15 -0.58 -8.94
N ALA A 213 3.85 -0.87 -8.83
CA ALA A 213 3.27 -2.10 -9.38
C ALA A 213 3.44 -2.19 -10.90
N ALA A 214 3.22 -1.07 -11.61
CA ALA A 214 3.43 -0.99 -13.05
C ALA A 214 4.91 -1.11 -13.43
N ALA A 215 5.82 -0.51 -12.66
CA ALA A 215 7.26 -0.61 -12.91
C ALA A 215 7.76 -2.06 -12.80
N VAL A 216 7.35 -2.78 -11.76
CA VAL A 216 7.65 -4.21 -11.61
C VAL A 216 7.08 -5.02 -12.77
N ASN A 217 5.84 -4.73 -13.16
CA ASN A 217 5.18 -5.39 -14.28
C ASN A 217 5.87 -5.04 -15.63
N ALA A 218 6.34 -3.79 -15.78
CA ALA A 218 7.11 -3.39 -16.97
C ALA A 218 8.41 -4.20 -17.11
N VAL A 219 9.16 -4.40 -16.03
CA VAL A 219 10.37 -5.25 -16.05
C VAL A 219 10.04 -6.66 -16.56
N ARG A 220 8.93 -7.26 -16.12
CA ARG A 220 8.47 -8.56 -16.63
C ARG A 220 8.16 -8.49 -18.12
N VAL A 221 7.38 -7.49 -18.54
CA VAL A 221 7.01 -7.31 -19.96
C VAL A 221 8.26 -7.12 -20.84
N MET A 222 9.25 -6.37 -20.35
CA MET A 222 10.52 -6.15 -21.06
C MET A 222 11.33 -7.43 -21.19
N LEU A 223 11.38 -8.27 -20.14
CA LEU A 223 12.01 -9.60 -20.21
C LEU A 223 11.30 -10.50 -21.23
N ASP A 224 9.97 -10.57 -21.17
CA ASP A 224 9.15 -11.37 -22.09
C ASP A 224 9.28 -10.89 -23.56
N ALA A 225 9.52 -9.59 -23.75
CA ALA A 225 9.74 -8.98 -25.05
C ALA A 225 11.17 -9.12 -25.58
N GLY A 226 12.11 -9.56 -24.75
CA GLY A 226 13.55 -9.58 -25.07
C GLY A 226 14.18 -8.18 -25.08
N ALA A 227 13.51 -7.17 -24.53
CA ALA A 227 14.04 -5.82 -24.38
C ALA A 227 15.02 -5.70 -23.19
N LEU A 228 14.99 -6.67 -22.29
CA LEU A 228 15.99 -6.90 -21.24
C LEU A 228 16.62 -8.28 -21.43
N ASP A 229 17.92 -8.38 -21.19
CA ASP A 229 18.59 -9.66 -21.02
C ASP A 229 18.42 -10.24 -19.60
N SER A 230 18.96 -11.42 -19.35
CA SER A 230 18.90 -12.09 -18.05
C SER A 230 19.56 -11.31 -16.91
N ASP A 231 20.50 -10.41 -17.23
CA ASP A 231 21.21 -9.57 -16.27
C ASP A 231 20.50 -8.22 -16.05
N GLY A 232 19.36 -8.02 -16.77
CA GLY A 232 18.55 -6.80 -16.71
C GLY A 232 19.21 -5.63 -17.43
N ILE A 233 19.99 -5.91 -18.47
CA ILE A 233 20.57 -4.89 -19.36
C ILE A 233 19.62 -4.72 -20.55
N MET A 234 19.29 -3.47 -20.89
CA MET A 234 18.49 -3.16 -22.06
C MET A 234 19.26 -3.48 -23.34
N THR A 235 18.61 -4.22 -24.27
CA THR A 235 19.32 -4.83 -25.40
C THR A 235 19.46 -3.91 -26.60
N ASP A 236 18.40 -3.14 -26.91
CA ASP A 236 18.34 -2.40 -28.20
C ASP A 236 18.19 -0.87 -28.04
N ARG A 237 17.76 -0.38 -26.88
CA ARG A 237 17.43 1.03 -26.64
C ARG A 237 17.70 1.39 -25.19
N ASP A 238 17.99 2.68 -24.93
CA ASP A 238 18.17 3.20 -23.57
C ASP A 238 16.84 3.44 -22.84
N LEU A 239 15.70 3.46 -23.56
CA LEU A 239 14.37 3.71 -23.04
C LEU A 239 13.36 2.70 -23.61
N PHE A 240 12.52 2.16 -22.73
CA PHE A 240 11.36 1.35 -23.09
C PHE A 240 10.09 2.16 -22.92
N TYR A 241 9.45 2.52 -24.03
CA TYR A 241 8.28 3.39 -24.03
C TYR A 241 7.00 2.64 -23.66
N ILE A 242 6.21 3.27 -22.79
CA ILE A 242 4.89 2.86 -22.37
C ILE A 242 3.93 3.95 -22.86
N GLY A 243 3.38 3.80 -24.07
CA GLY A 243 2.63 4.87 -24.73
C GLY A 243 3.56 5.96 -25.26
N GLU A 244 3.04 7.20 -25.36
CA GLU A 244 3.76 8.33 -25.97
C GLU A 244 4.65 9.08 -24.97
N ASP A 245 4.22 9.20 -23.72
CA ASP A 245 4.81 10.11 -22.72
C ASP A 245 5.58 9.42 -21.59
N PHE A 246 5.43 8.09 -21.45
CA PHE A 246 6.01 7.35 -20.34
C PHE A 246 7.03 6.33 -20.82
N TYR A 247 8.07 6.15 -20.02
CA TYR A 247 9.13 5.19 -20.34
C TYR A 247 9.74 4.59 -19.07
N ILE A 248 10.39 3.48 -19.26
CA ILE A 248 11.31 2.86 -18.27
C ILE A 248 12.73 2.99 -18.83
N SER A 249 13.60 3.58 -18.04
CA SER A 249 15.04 3.70 -18.35
C SER A 249 15.83 2.53 -17.75
N GLN A 250 17.09 2.41 -18.13
CA GLN A 250 18.01 1.45 -17.49
C GLN A 250 18.20 1.76 -16.01
N ALA A 251 18.12 3.04 -15.60
CA ALA A 251 18.23 3.45 -14.20
C ALA A 251 17.01 2.96 -13.40
N ASP A 252 15.81 3.06 -13.97
CA ASP A 252 14.57 2.55 -13.35
C ASP A 252 14.65 1.02 -13.16
N VAL A 253 15.10 0.28 -14.18
CA VAL A 253 15.33 -1.17 -14.07
C VAL A 253 16.28 -1.48 -12.91
N ARG A 254 17.37 -0.71 -12.78
CA ARG A 254 18.34 -0.90 -11.68
C ARG A 254 17.76 -0.56 -10.31
N ALA A 255 16.89 0.45 -10.21
CA ALA A 255 16.19 0.78 -8.97
C ALA A 255 15.29 -0.39 -8.53
N VAL A 256 14.45 -0.93 -9.43
CA VAL A 256 13.60 -2.10 -9.18
C VAL A 256 14.44 -3.33 -8.79
N GLN A 257 15.53 -3.61 -9.52
CA GLN A 257 16.42 -4.73 -9.22
C GLN A 257 17.08 -4.61 -7.84
N SER A 258 17.53 -3.39 -7.48
CA SER A 258 18.15 -3.12 -6.18
C SER A 258 17.19 -3.38 -5.03
N ASP A 259 15.95 -2.88 -5.14
CA ASP A 259 14.94 -3.09 -4.11
C ASP A 259 14.52 -4.54 -4.02
N LYS A 260 14.33 -5.21 -5.17
CA LYS A 260 14.09 -6.65 -5.21
C LYS A 260 15.17 -7.45 -4.48
N ALA A 261 16.44 -7.14 -4.74
CA ALA A 261 17.55 -7.82 -4.09
C ALA A 261 17.61 -7.53 -2.58
N SER A 262 17.32 -6.30 -2.18
CA SER A 262 17.26 -5.89 -0.76
C SER A 262 16.12 -6.62 -0.02
N ILE A 263 14.94 -6.73 -0.66
CA ILE A 263 13.82 -7.47 -0.10
C ILE A 263 14.17 -8.94 0.07
N ARG A 264 14.70 -9.57 -0.96
CA ARG A 264 15.08 -10.98 -0.92
C ARG A 264 16.08 -11.26 0.19
N ALA A 265 17.18 -10.52 0.22
CA ALA A 265 18.22 -10.67 1.24
C ALA A 265 17.69 -10.36 2.65
N GLY A 266 16.85 -9.33 2.78
CA GLY A 266 16.24 -8.95 4.05
C GLY A 266 15.30 -10.03 4.59
N LEU A 267 14.45 -10.59 3.75
CA LEU A 267 13.53 -11.67 4.13
C LEU A 267 14.28 -12.96 4.51
N GLU A 268 15.32 -13.33 3.77
CA GLU A 268 16.16 -14.49 4.09
C GLU A 268 16.86 -14.31 5.44
N LEU A 269 17.57 -13.20 5.64
CA LEU A 269 18.28 -12.90 6.89
C LEU A 269 17.32 -12.80 8.08
N PHE A 270 16.18 -12.12 7.89
CA PHE A 270 15.18 -12.01 8.94
C PHE A 270 14.57 -13.37 9.28
N GLY A 271 14.27 -14.21 8.26
CA GLY A 271 13.74 -15.55 8.46
C GLY A 271 14.71 -16.46 9.24
N GLU A 272 16.00 -16.39 8.92
CA GLU A 272 17.04 -17.11 9.68
C GLU A 272 17.06 -16.66 11.14
N THR A 273 17.09 -15.35 11.38
CA THR A 273 17.12 -14.78 12.74
C THR A 273 15.84 -15.07 13.50
N ALA A 274 14.67 -14.92 12.85
CA ALA A 274 13.38 -15.21 13.44
C ALA A 274 13.18 -16.69 13.79
N SER A 275 13.97 -17.60 13.23
CA SER A 275 13.96 -19.02 13.58
C SER A 275 14.25 -19.29 15.07
N GLU A 276 14.92 -18.35 15.76
CA GLU A 276 15.12 -18.38 17.22
C GLU A 276 13.79 -18.31 17.98
N LEU A 277 12.76 -17.68 17.42
CA LEU A 277 11.41 -17.63 17.97
C LEU A 277 10.59 -18.88 17.64
N GLY A 278 11.07 -19.73 16.73
CA GLY A 278 10.46 -20.97 16.25
C GLY A 278 10.31 -21.01 14.75
N SER A 279 9.70 -22.10 14.25
CA SER A 279 9.46 -22.27 12.81
C SER A 279 8.25 -21.46 12.37
N PHE A 280 8.40 -20.69 11.29
CA PHE A 280 7.34 -19.90 10.65
C PHE A 280 6.96 -20.56 9.34
N GLY A 281 5.67 -20.84 9.16
CA GLY A 281 5.15 -21.53 7.98
C GLY A 281 4.53 -20.60 6.93
N ARG A 282 4.32 -19.33 7.29
CA ARG A 282 3.66 -18.33 6.45
C ARG A 282 4.29 -16.95 6.58
N MET A 283 4.15 -16.18 5.51
CA MET A 283 4.46 -14.75 5.51
C MET A 283 3.26 -13.98 4.94
N VAL A 284 2.88 -12.89 5.59
CA VAL A 284 1.91 -11.92 5.06
C VAL A 284 2.71 -10.71 4.60
N VAL A 285 2.56 -10.39 3.32
CA VAL A 285 3.27 -9.26 2.71
C VAL A 285 2.25 -8.20 2.32
N SER A 286 2.54 -6.94 2.65
CA SER A 286 1.83 -5.76 2.18
C SER A 286 2.77 -4.84 1.40
N GLY A 287 2.21 -3.85 0.73
CA GLY A 287 2.95 -2.88 -0.07
C GLY A 287 2.31 -2.69 -1.44
N GLU A 288 2.64 -1.59 -2.10
CA GLU A 288 2.01 -1.21 -3.36
C GLU A 288 2.22 -2.26 -4.46
N ALA A 289 3.45 -2.75 -4.60
CA ALA A 289 3.79 -3.78 -5.59
C ALA A 289 3.12 -5.13 -5.33
N PHE A 290 2.61 -5.37 -4.12
CA PHE A 290 1.95 -6.62 -3.69
C PHE A 290 0.43 -6.48 -3.54
N GLY A 291 -0.12 -5.29 -3.76
CA GLY A 291 -1.53 -4.98 -3.50
C GLY A 291 -2.55 -5.69 -4.38
N SER A 292 -2.11 -6.47 -5.38
CA SER A 292 -2.95 -7.30 -6.23
C SER A 292 -2.36 -8.71 -6.37
N GLU A 293 -3.21 -9.71 -6.64
CA GLU A 293 -2.75 -11.08 -6.94
C GLU A 293 -1.73 -11.10 -8.09
N ARG A 294 -1.93 -10.27 -9.10
CA ARG A 294 -1.03 -10.17 -10.24
C ARG A 294 0.31 -9.55 -9.85
N GLY A 295 0.32 -8.49 -9.06
CA GLY A 295 1.55 -7.88 -8.54
C GLY A 295 2.36 -8.86 -7.70
N ALA A 296 1.70 -9.56 -6.77
CA ALA A 296 2.32 -10.59 -5.95
C ALA A 296 2.91 -11.73 -6.80
N ALA A 297 2.19 -12.20 -7.82
CA ALA A 297 2.66 -13.25 -8.73
C ALA A 297 3.87 -12.80 -9.56
N VAL A 298 3.88 -11.53 -10.03
CA VAL A 298 5.02 -10.97 -10.75
C VAL A 298 6.25 -10.87 -9.84
N MET A 299 6.09 -10.38 -8.60
CA MET A 299 7.17 -10.29 -7.63
C MET A 299 7.76 -11.66 -7.28
N ALA A 300 6.90 -12.67 -7.10
CA ALA A 300 7.34 -14.06 -6.90
C ALA A 300 8.08 -14.59 -8.13
N GLY A 301 7.55 -14.37 -9.34
CA GLY A 301 8.19 -14.77 -10.59
C GLY A 301 9.55 -14.11 -10.84
N LEU A 302 9.75 -12.88 -10.33
CA LEU A 302 11.03 -12.20 -10.35
C LEU A 302 11.99 -12.63 -9.22
N GLY A 303 11.55 -13.54 -8.33
CA GLY A 303 12.37 -14.04 -7.22
C GLY A 303 12.61 -13.01 -6.13
N ALA A 304 11.66 -12.08 -5.90
CA ALA A 304 11.75 -11.11 -4.81
C ALA A 304 11.28 -11.68 -3.47
N VAL A 305 10.39 -12.66 -3.51
CA VAL A 305 9.82 -13.36 -2.34
C VAL A 305 9.79 -14.86 -2.60
#